data_1421afbb4d4d0df301710e0d3b3b31ee
#
_entry.id   1421afbb4d4d0df301710e0d3b3b31ee
#
_cell.length_a   1.000
_cell.length_b   1.000
_cell.length_c   1.000
_cell.angle_alpha   90.00
_cell.angle_beta   90.00
_cell.angle_gamma   90.00
#
_symmetry.space_group_name_H-M   'P 1'
#
loop_
_entity.id
_entity.type
_entity.pdbx_description
1 polymer ?
#
loop_
_entity_poly.entity_id
_entity_poly.type
_entity_poly.pdbx_seq_one_letter_code
_entity_poly.pdbx_strand_id
1 'polypeptide(L)'
;MKLTNEQLKTIYYGVLEFEETKDGYLQAFQYTKEQMNYFEKVSEFWYERCMASGAKTLEFQTTASHASFEYNLIWKGSDDSVELAVDGLISKIYYVKDLEDKGVLSFDFPSGDKKVTIYLPADATMLIRNFDIDGEWAPMKKGEKVLWMGDSITQGYGPLRSGETYVSVTNRILKYDI
;
A
#
# COMPACT_ATOMS: atom_id res chain seq x y z
N MET A 1 -0.50 9.21 17.75
CA MET A 1 0.98 8.97 17.89
C MET A 1 1.54 8.76 16.49
N LYS A 2 2.55 9.55 16.09
CA LYS A 2 3.22 9.35 14.79
C LYS A 2 4.17 8.16 14.85
N LEU A 3 4.05 7.26 13.89
CA LEU A 3 4.99 6.16 13.69
C LEU A 3 6.29 6.70 13.09
N THR A 4 7.41 6.15 13.53
CA THR A 4 8.68 6.30 12.81
C THR A 4 8.62 5.51 11.50
N ASN A 5 9.51 5.82 10.54
CA ASN A 5 9.58 5.03 9.30
C ASN A 5 9.90 3.54 9.56
N GLU A 6 10.72 3.23 10.56
CA GLU A 6 10.98 1.83 10.95
C GLU A 6 9.74 1.12 11.48
N GLN A 7 8.88 1.83 12.24
CA GLN A 7 7.59 1.29 12.68
C GLN A 7 6.62 1.15 11.50
N LEU A 8 6.56 2.13 10.60
CA LEU A 8 5.71 2.08 9.40
C LEU A 8 6.07 0.87 8.52
N LYS A 9 7.36 0.56 8.34
CA LYS A 9 7.81 -0.62 7.60
C LYS A 9 7.24 -1.92 8.16
N THR A 10 7.02 -2.01 9.48
CA THR A 10 6.51 -3.25 10.10
C THR A 10 5.05 -3.56 9.78
N ILE A 11 4.28 -2.58 9.34
CA ILE A 11 2.88 -2.75 8.92
C ILE A 11 2.71 -2.76 7.40
N TYR A 12 3.81 -2.60 6.65
CA TYR A 12 3.81 -2.69 5.19
C TYR A 12 3.96 -4.15 4.74
N TYR A 13 3.11 -4.59 3.82
CA TYR A 13 3.14 -5.92 3.21
C TYR A 13 3.18 -5.81 1.68
N GLY A 14 3.64 -6.87 1.02
CA GLY A 14 3.88 -6.84 -0.42
C GLY A 14 5.12 -6.04 -0.81
N VAL A 15 6.12 -6.01 0.05
CA VAL A 15 7.31 -5.17 -0.11
C VAL A 15 8.58 -5.98 0.12
N LEU A 16 9.56 -5.77 -0.75
CA LEU A 16 10.89 -6.37 -0.65
C LEU A 16 11.92 -5.37 -0.11
N GLU A 17 11.90 -4.14 -0.60
CA GLU A 17 12.84 -3.09 -0.21
C GLU A 17 12.15 -1.74 -0.02
N PHE A 18 12.81 -0.86 0.72
CA PHE A 18 12.37 0.50 0.95
C PHE A 18 13.48 1.51 0.66
N GLU A 19 13.09 2.66 0.15
CA GLU A 19 13.93 3.85 0.10
C GLU A 19 13.25 5.02 0.82
N GLU A 20 14.04 5.81 1.53
CA GLU A 20 13.56 7.03 2.17
C GLU A 20 14.02 8.25 1.38
N THR A 21 13.07 9.10 0.99
CA THR A 21 13.37 10.34 0.30
C THR A 21 13.95 11.37 1.26
N LYS A 22 14.61 12.42 0.73
CA LYS A 22 15.14 13.54 1.53
C LYS A 22 14.05 14.25 2.35
N ASP A 23 12.79 14.19 1.89
CA ASP A 23 11.62 14.79 2.56
C ASP A 23 10.97 13.83 3.55
N GLY A 24 11.57 12.66 3.81
CA GLY A 24 11.11 11.68 4.78
C GLY A 24 9.96 10.78 4.29
N TYR A 25 9.60 10.81 3.01
CA TYR A 25 8.65 9.84 2.45
C TYR A 25 9.31 8.48 2.31
N LEU A 26 8.56 7.43 2.64
CA LEU A 26 8.94 6.04 2.45
C LEU A 26 8.37 5.56 1.11
N GLN A 27 9.24 5.12 0.21
CA GLN A 27 8.90 4.44 -1.02
C GLN A 27 9.16 2.95 -0.86
N ALA A 28 8.17 2.15 -1.24
CA ALA A 28 8.18 0.70 -1.09
C ALA A 28 8.30 0.00 -2.46
N PHE A 29 9.18 -0.97 -2.58
CA PHE A 29 9.47 -1.70 -3.82
C PHE A 29 9.19 -3.20 -3.67
N GLN A 30 8.67 -3.81 -4.75
CA GLN A 30 8.52 -5.27 -4.91
C GLN A 30 9.72 -5.90 -5.59
N TYR A 31 10.72 -5.11 -5.92
CA TYR A 31 11.96 -5.48 -6.59
C TYR A 31 13.16 -5.03 -5.78
N THR A 32 14.29 -5.74 -5.95
CA THR A 32 15.54 -5.31 -5.34
C THR A 32 16.06 -4.03 -6.01
N LYS A 33 16.92 -3.32 -5.31
CA LYS A 33 17.60 -2.14 -5.86
C LYS A 33 18.36 -2.45 -7.16
N GLU A 34 18.97 -3.64 -7.25
CA GLU A 34 19.66 -4.07 -8.46
C GLU A 34 18.70 -4.25 -9.63
N GLN A 35 17.53 -4.86 -9.41
CA GLN A 35 16.48 -5.00 -10.41
C GLN A 35 15.93 -3.64 -10.84
N MET A 36 15.66 -2.74 -9.90
CA MET A 36 15.21 -1.38 -10.22
C MET A 36 16.23 -0.60 -11.05
N ASN A 37 17.51 -0.67 -10.70
CA ASN A 37 18.58 -0.07 -11.49
C ASN A 37 18.71 -0.66 -12.90
N TYR A 38 18.38 -1.93 -13.08
CA TYR A 38 18.33 -2.55 -14.41
C TYR A 38 17.14 -2.01 -15.21
N PHE A 39 15.94 -1.97 -14.64
CA PHE A 39 14.74 -1.44 -15.32
C PHE A 39 14.93 0.01 -15.76
N GLU A 40 15.50 0.86 -14.90
CA GLU A 40 15.80 2.26 -15.22
C GLU A 40 16.67 2.40 -16.48
N LYS A 41 17.65 1.50 -16.66
CA LYS A 41 18.56 1.52 -17.82
C LYS A 41 17.95 1.00 -19.11
N VAL A 42 17.02 0.04 -19.02
CA VAL A 42 16.54 -0.67 -20.21
C VAL A 42 15.20 -0.18 -20.73
N SER A 43 14.35 0.42 -19.87
CA SER A 43 13.02 0.88 -20.27
C SER A 43 12.39 1.78 -19.21
N GLU A 44 12.27 3.07 -19.51
CA GLU A 44 11.51 4.02 -18.69
C GLU A 44 10.09 3.54 -18.42
N PHE A 45 9.42 2.99 -19.43
CA PHE A 45 8.08 2.41 -19.31
C PHE A 45 7.97 1.32 -18.22
N TRP A 46 8.91 0.38 -18.20
CA TRP A 46 8.90 -0.70 -17.19
C TRP A 46 9.35 -0.18 -15.82
N TYR A 47 10.31 0.74 -15.78
CA TYR A 47 10.78 1.34 -14.54
C TYR A 47 9.65 2.03 -13.76
N GLU A 48 8.86 2.87 -14.44
CA GLU A 48 7.71 3.54 -13.81
C GLU A 48 6.69 2.53 -13.24
N ARG A 49 6.38 1.49 -13.99
CA ARG A 49 5.39 0.48 -13.58
C ARG A 49 5.89 -0.41 -12.45
N CYS A 50 7.19 -0.70 -12.42
CA CYS A 50 7.80 -1.43 -11.30
C CYS A 50 7.79 -0.64 -9.98
N MET A 51 7.63 0.68 -10.04
CA MET A 51 7.46 1.53 -8.84
C MET A 51 6.01 1.53 -8.32
N ALA A 52 5.02 1.12 -9.12
CA ALA A 52 3.62 1.14 -8.72
C ALA A 52 3.37 0.41 -7.40
N SER A 53 2.34 0.84 -6.69
CA SER A 53 2.00 0.32 -5.36
C SER A 53 1.09 -0.93 -5.40
N GLY A 54 1.01 -1.61 -6.55
CA GLY A 54 0.17 -2.78 -6.77
C GLY A 54 0.39 -3.88 -5.73
N ALA A 55 -0.70 -4.41 -5.21
CA ALA A 55 -0.75 -5.42 -4.16
C ALA A 55 -0.05 -5.05 -2.82
N LYS A 56 0.48 -3.84 -2.68
CA LYS A 56 1.04 -3.35 -1.41
C LYS A 56 -0.08 -2.92 -0.47
N THR A 57 0.06 -3.28 0.79
CA THR A 57 -0.92 -2.95 1.84
C THR A 57 -0.24 -2.42 3.09
N LEU A 58 -0.99 -1.63 3.89
CA LEU A 58 -0.67 -1.37 5.29
C LEU A 58 -1.65 -2.19 6.13
N GLU A 59 -1.14 -3.08 6.98
CA GLU A 59 -1.98 -3.99 7.75
C GLU A 59 -1.57 -4.05 9.22
N PHE A 60 -2.53 -3.78 10.08
CA PHE A 60 -2.30 -3.74 11.52
C PHE A 60 -3.57 -4.08 12.29
N GLN A 61 -3.38 -4.53 13.51
CA GLN A 61 -4.44 -4.68 14.52
C GLN A 61 -4.42 -3.46 15.44
N THR A 62 -5.57 -2.93 15.80
CA THR A 62 -5.63 -1.69 16.59
C THR A 62 -6.92 -1.54 17.38
N THR A 63 -6.83 -0.79 18.48
CA THR A 63 -7.98 -0.24 19.23
C THR A 63 -8.27 1.21 18.86
N ALA A 64 -7.46 1.83 18.02
CA ALA A 64 -7.59 3.23 17.59
C ALA A 64 -8.95 3.54 16.97
N SER A 65 -9.37 4.79 17.05
CA SER A 65 -10.56 5.32 16.38
C SER A 65 -10.22 6.04 15.07
N HIS A 66 -8.96 6.42 14.90
CA HIS A 66 -8.51 7.19 13.75
C HIS A 66 -7.06 6.88 13.38
N ALA A 67 -6.77 6.89 12.08
CA ALA A 67 -5.41 6.98 11.55
C ALA A 67 -5.36 7.90 10.33
N SER A 68 -4.18 8.46 10.08
CA SER A 68 -3.93 9.26 8.89
C SER A 68 -2.48 9.15 8.45
N PHE A 69 -2.20 9.48 7.19
CA PHE A 69 -0.84 9.63 6.71
C PHE A 69 -0.75 10.67 5.60
N GLU A 70 0.42 11.27 5.46
CA GLU A 70 0.73 12.11 4.31
C GLU A 70 1.19 11.23 3.14
N TYR A 71 0.68 11.55 1.94
CA TYR A 71 1.06 10.85 0.71
C TYR A 71 1.68 11.79 -0.33
N ASN A 72 2.46 11.21 -1.22
CA ASN A 72 2.95 11.82 -2.44
C ASN A 72 2.77 10.84 -3.60
N LEU A 73 1.92 11.19 -4.57
CA LEU A 73 1.72 10.45 -5.81
C LEU A 73 2.71 10.96 -6.86
N ILE A 74 3.77 10.22 -7.09
CA ILE A 74 4.82 10.60 -8.04
C ILE A 74 4.53 10.11 -9.46
N TRP A 75 3.62 9.15 -9.60
CA TRP A 75 3.13 8.64 -10.87
C TRP A 75 1.68 8.16 -10.71
N LYS A 76 0.84 8.42 -11.73
CA LYS A 76 -0.54 7.97 -11.83
C LYS A 76 -0.73 7.31 -13.20
N GLY A 77 -1.12 6.05 -13.21
CA GLY A 77 -1.49 5.32 -14.40
C GLY A 77 -2.97 5.45 -14.74
N SER A 78 -3.69 4.34 -14.71
CA SER A 78 -5.14 4.30 -14.92
C SER A 78 -5.92 4.66 -13.65
N ASP A 79 -7.25 4.73 -13.78
CA ASP A 79 -8.16 4.89 -12.63
C ASP A 79 -7.96 3.78 -11.61
N ASP A 80 -7.77 4.16 -10.35
CA ASP A 80 -7.45 3.26 -9.24
C ASP A 80 -7.89 3.86 -7.90
N SER A 81 -7.65 3.17 -6.79
CA SER A 81 -8.10 3.59 -5.48
C SER A 81 -7.11 3.30 -4.35
N VAL A 82 -7.25 4.03 -3.24
CA VAL A 82 -6.82 3.63 -1.91
C VAL A 82 -8.05 3.17 -1.15
N GLU A 83 -8.02 1.98 -0.56
CA GLU A 83 -9.18 1.40 0.10
C GLU A 83 -8.89 1.01 1.53
N LEU A 84 -9.80 1.37 2.42
CA LEU A 84 -9.79 0.90 3.80
C LEU A 84 -10.70 -0.33 3.93
N ALA A 85 -10.15 -1.42 4.48
CA ALA A 85 -10.93 -2.54 4.99
C ALA A 85 -10.78 -2.63 6.51
N VAL A 86 -11.90 -2.86 7.20
CA VAL A 86 -11.94 -3.16 8.62
C VAL A 86 -12.55 -4.55 8.77
N ASP A 87 -11.83 -5.45 9.45
CA ASP A 87 -12.19 -6.86 9.61
C ASP A 87 -12.53 -7.56 8.28
N GLY A 88 -11.83 -7.16 7.20
CA GLY A 88 -12.00 -7.72 5.85
C GLY A 88 -13.12 -7.09 5.02
N LEU A 89 -13.86 -6.13 5.56
CA LEU A 89 -14.95 -5.43 4.85
C LEU A 89 -14.47 -4.04 4.42
N ILE A 90 -14.57 -3.73 3.13
CA ILE A 90 -14.23 -2.40 2.61
C ILE A 90 -15.23 -1.38 3.17
N SER A 91 -14.71 -0.37 3.85
CA SER A 91 -15.50 0.67 4.52
C SER A 91 -15.30 2.07 3.95
N LYS A 92 -14.17 2.34 3.28
CA LYS A 92 -13.89 3.64 2.66
C LYS A 92 -13.03 3.48 1.41
N ILE A 93 -13.28 4.32 0.42
CA ILE A 93 -12.57 4.33 -0.86
C ILE A 93 -12.20 5.77 -1.19
N TYR A 94 -10.93 5.98 -1.58
CA TYR A 94 -10.45 7.19 -2.20
C TYR A 94 -10.01 6.86 -3.63
N TYR A 95 -10.65 7.48 -4.63
CA TYR A 95 -10.23 7.29 -6.02
C TYR A 95 -9.02 8.17 -6.32
N VAL A 96 -7.99 7.60 -6.93
CA VAL A 96 -6.73 8.29 -7.25
C VAL A 96 -6.95 9.51 -8.14
N LYS A 97 -7.95 9.46 -9.04
CA LYS A 97 -8.32 10.58 -9.92
C LYS A 97 -8.84 11.81 -9.17
N ASP A 98 -9.36 11.61 -7.95
CA ASP A 98 -9.92 12.69 -7.11
C ASP A 98 -8.88 13.22 -6.11
N LEU A 99 -7.66 12.65 -6.10
CA LEU A 99 -6.58 13.05 -5.23
C LEU A 99 -5.63 14.01 -5.92
N GLU A 100 -5.19 15.03 -5.17
CA GLU A 100 -4.05 15.86 -5.54
C GLU A 100 -2.76 15.03 -5.56
N ASP A 101 -1.66 15.58 -6.10
CA ASP A 101 -0.38 14.86 -6.12
C ASP A 101 0.21 14.68 -4.71
N LYS A 102 -0.14 15.54 -3.77
CA LYS A 102 0.24 15.43 -2.36
C LYS A 102 -0.94 15.79 -1.47
N GLY A 103 -1.04 15.11 -0.34
CA GLY A 103 -2.11 15.39 0.62
C GLY A 103 -2.05 14.50 1.84
N VAL A 104 -3.17 14.44 2.54
CA VAL A 104 -3.36 13.57 3.72
C VAL A 104 -4.57 12.69 3.46
N LEU A 105 -4.42 11.40 3.69
CA LEU A 105 -5.55 10.47 3.78
C LEU A 105 -5.87 10.19 5.25
N SER A 106 -7.15 10.22 5.58
CA SER A 106 -7.66 10.04 6.95
C SER A 106 -8.71 8.93 6.99
N PHE A 107 -8.60 8.09 8.00
CA PHE A 107 -9.41 6.89 8.16
C PHE A 107 -10.01 6.84 9.56
N ASP A 108 -11.34 6.80 9.64
CA ASP A 108 -12.06 6.59 10.90
C ASP A 108 -12.42 5.12 11.04
N PHE A 109 -12.28 4.59 12.24
CA PHE A 109 -12.51 3.21 12.58
C PHE A 109 -13.65 3.06 13.61
N PRO A 110 -14.40 1.95 13.59
CA PRO A 110 -15.32 1.63 14.69
C PRO A 110 -14.55 1.44 15.99
N SER A 111 -15.22 1.56 17.14
CA SER A 111 -14.63 1.28 18.45
C SER A 111 -14.28 -0.20 18.63
N GLY A 112 -13.37 -0.50 19.55
CA GLY A 112 -12.94 -1.85 19.89
C GLY A 112 -11.74 -2.34 19.09
N ASP A 113 -11.28 -3.55 19.41
CA ASP A 113 -10.17 -4.20 18.74
C ASP A 113 -10.60 -4.64 17.33
N LYS A 114 -9.77 -4.36 16.33
CA LYS A 114 -10.06 -4.63 14.91
C LYS A 114 -8.80 -4.82 14.07
N LYS A 115 -8.98 -5.46 12.94
CA LYS A 115 -7.95 -5.62 11.90
C LYS A 115 -8.20 -4.61 10.80
N VAL A 116 -7.17 -3.83 10.50
CA VAL A 116 -7.20 -2.80 9.47
C VAL A 116 -6.29 -3.21 8.32
N THR A 117 -6.79 -3.10 7.10
CA THR A 117 -6.01 -3.20 5.87
C THR A 117 -6.26 -1.97 5.03
N ILE A 118 -5.20 -1.26 4.66
CA ILE A 118 -5.26 -0.17 3.70
C ILE A 118 -4.58 -0.67 2.42
N TYR A 119 -5.36 -0.87 1.36
CA TYR A 119 -4.87 -1.22 0.04
C TYR A 119 -4.35 0.02 -0.65
N LEU A 120 -3.11 -0.03 -1.14
CA LEU A 120 -2.51 1.04 -1.91
C LEU A 120 -2.84 0.90 -3.40
N PRO A 121 -2.75 1.97 -4.20
CA PRO A 121 -3.21 1.94 -5.57
C PRO A 121 -2.35 0.99 -6.44
N ALA A 122 -3.00 0.14 -7.22
CA ALA A 122 -2.35 -0.90 -8.01
C ALA A 122 -1.59 -0.33 -9.23
N ASP A 123 -2.07 0.77 -9.81
CA ASP A 123 -1.51 1.41 -11.01
C ASP A 123 -1.13 2.88 -10.74
N ALA A 124 -0.59 3.14 -9.56
CA ALA A 124 0.02 4.43 -9.20
C ALA A 124 1.17 4.21 -8.20
N THR A 125 2.10 5.16 -8.15
CA THR A 125 3.21 5.14 -7.18
C THR A 125 2.90 6.12 -6.06
N MET A 126 2.57 5.59 -4.90
CA MET A 126 2.26 6.35 -3.69
C MET A 126 3.35 6.18 -2.64
N LEU A 127 4.01 7.27 -2.30
CA LEU A 127 4.94 7.35 -1.19
C LEU A 127 4.19 7.81 0.06
N ILE A 128 4.59 7.32 1.24
CA ILE A 128 3.90 7.61 2.50
C ILE A 128 4.89 8.12 3.55
N ARG A 129 4.45 9.07 4.37
CA ARG A 129 5.16 9.51 5.59
C ARG A 129 4.17 9.94 6.67
N ASN A 130 4.70 10.21 7.86
CA ASN A 130 3.93 10.77 8.97
C ASN A 130 2.64 9.97 9.27
N PHE A 131 2.74 8.62 9.28
CA PHE A 131 1.62 7.80 9.67
C PHE A 131 1.29 8.07 11.15
N ASP A 132 0.10 8.59 11.40
CA ASP A 132 -0.38 8.92 12.74
C ASP A 132 -1.58 8.03 13.10
N ILE A 133 -1.60 7.53 14.34
CA ILE A 133 -2.66 6.68 14.88
C ILE A 133 -2.94 7.05 16.33
N ASP A 134 -4.22 7.12 16.71
CA ASP A 134 -4.67 7.63 18.03
C ASP A 134 -4.79 6.55 19.12
N GLY A 135 -4.39 5.32 18.85
CA GLY A 135 -4.48 4.21 19.81
C GLY A 135 -3.33 3.22 19.73
N GLU A 136 -3.48 2.09 20.41
CA GLU A 136 -2.52 0.98 20.32
C GLU A 136 -2.63 0.29 18.98
N TRP A 137 -1.50 -0.20 18.51
CA TRP A 137 -1.42 -0.93 17.25
C TRP A 137 -0.35 -2.03 17.29
N ALA A 138 -0.51 -3.04 16.46
CA ALA A 138 0.47 -4.09 16.24
C ALA A 138 0.43 -4.54 14.77
N PRO A 139 1.55 -4.95 14.17
CA PRO A 139 1.57 -5.54 12.84
C PRO A 139 0.69 -6.78 12.77
N MET A 140 0.06 -7.02 11.61
CA MET A 140 -0.68 -8.26 11.37
C MET A 140 0.28 -9.43 11.24
N LYS A 141 -0.06 -10.55 11.89
CA LYS A 141 0.66 -11.80 11.65
C LYS A 141 0.20 -12.40 10.31
N LYS A 142 1.12 -12.55 9.37
CA LYS A 142 0.88 -13.16 8.06
C LYS A 142 1.26 -14.65 8.04
N GLY A 143 0.75 -15.34 7.03
CA GLY A 143 1.08 -16.71 6.70
C GLY A 143 2.36 -16.82 5.87
N GLU A 144 2.33 -17.66 4.85
CA GLU A 144 3.46 -17.89 3.94
C GLU A 144 3.66 -16.69 3.01
N LYS A 145 4.92 -16.42 2.65
CA LYS A 145 5.25 -15.47 1.57
C LYS A 145 4.97 -16.11 0.22
N VAL A 146 4.27 -15.38 -0.63
CA VAL A 146 3.88 -15.84 -1.97
C VAL A 146 4.32 -14.82 -3.01
N LEU A 147 5.06 -15.29 -4.00
CA LEU A 147 5.41 -14.49 -5.18
C LEU A 147 4.35 -14.70 -6.27
N TRP A 148 3.65 -13.64 -6.63
CA TRP A 148 2.76 -13.61 -7.76
C TRP A 148 3.51 -13.18 -9.02
N MET A 149 3.45 -13.99 -10.06
CA MET A 149 4.07 -13.68 -11.35
C MET A 149 3.01 -13.65 -12.42
N GLY A 150 3.03 -12.60 -13.25
CA GLY A 150 2.06 -12.44 -14.33
C GLY A 150 2.27 -11.13 -15.07
N ASP A 151 1.22 -10.69 -15.76
CA ASP A 151 1.18 -9.47 -16.56
C ASP A 151 0.48 -8.31 -15.80
N SER A 152 0.00 -7.33 -16.54
CA SER A 152 -0.73 -6.18 -16.02
C SER A 152 -1.98 -6.55 -15.20
N ILE A 153 -2.63 -7.68 -15.49
CA ILE A 153 -3.81 -8.14 -14.74
C ILE A 153 -3.37 -8.59 -13.34
N THR A 154 -2.22 -9.25 -13.22
CA THR A 154 -1.65 -9.66 -11.93
C THR A 154 -1.19 -8.46 -11.12
N GLN A 155 -0.64 -7.42 -11.75
CA GLN A 155 -0.33 -6.15 -11.10
C GLN A 155 -1.59 -5.47 -10.55
N GLY A 156 -2.74 -5.60 -11.22
CA GLY A 156 -4.01 -5.01 -10.82
C GLY A 156 -4.58 -4.02 -11.83
N TYR A 157 -4.08 -4.01 -13.07
CA TYR A 157 -4.64 -3.19 -14.13
C TYR A 157 -6.03 -3.68 -14.53
N GLY A 158 -6.96 -2.74 -14.63
CA GLY A 158 -8.34 -2.97 -15.08
C GLY A 158 -9.40 -2.85 -14.00
N PRO A 159 -9.30 -3.49 -12.81
CA PRO A 159 -10.18 -3.14 -11.71
C PRO A 159 -9.95 -1.67 -11.31
N LEU A 160 -11.04 -0.94 -11.11
CA LEU A 160 -10.99 0.44 -10.60
C LEU A 160 -10.70 0.48 -9.08
N ARG A 161 -10.41 -0.68 -8.48
CA ARG A 161 -10.40 -0.91 -7.05
C ARG A 161 -9.24 -1.83 -6.67
N SER A 162 -8.27 -1.28 -5.95
CA SER A 162 -7.04 -2.01 -5.56
C SER A 162 -7.32 -3.19 -4.63
N GLY A 163 -8.33 -3.11 -3.76
CA GLY A 163 -8.76 -4.21 -2.89
C GLY A 163 -9.51 -5.34 -3.61
N GLU A 164 -9.94 -5.14 -4.85
CA GLU A 164 -10.71 -6.09 -5.65
C GLU A 164 -9.89 -6.76 -6.78
N THR A 165 -8.58 -6.51 -6.85
CA THR A 165 -7.70 -7.30 -7.71
C THR A 165 -7.70 -8.76 -7.25
N TYR A 166 -7.56 -9.71 -8.16
CA TYR A 166 -7.60 -11.12 -7.77
C TYR A 166 -6.47 -11.49 -6.78
N VAL A 167 -5.32 -10.82 -6.87
CA VAL A 167 -4.20 -10.98 -5.94
C VAL A 167 -4.63 -10.50 -4.55
N SER A 168 -5.17 -9.28 -4.43
CA SER A 168 -5.64 -8.72 -3.16
C SER A 168 -6.74 -9.58 -2.52
N VAL A 169 -7.70 -10.03 -3.31
CA VAL A 169 -8.79 -10.92 -2.83
C VAL A 169 -8.24 -12.25 -2.33
N THR A 170 -7.34 -12.88 -3.09
CA THR A 170 -6.75 -14.17 -2.70
C THR A 170 -5.91 -14.02 -1.43
N ASN A 171 -5.08 -12.98 -1.32
CA ASN A 171 -4.27 -12.74 -0.12
C ASN A 171 -5.12 -12.47 1.12
N ARG A 172 -6.22 -11.72 0.95
CA ARG A 172 -7.18 -11.48 2.04
C ARG A 172 -7.81 -12.78 2.56
N ILE A 173 -8.18 -13.69 1.66
CA ILE A 173 -8.81 -14.98 2.02
C ILE A 173 -7.79 -15.93 2.64
N LEU A 174 -6.60 -16.08 2.04
CA LEU A 174 -5.59 -17.06 2.42
C LEU A 174 -4.56 -16.51 3.43
N LYS A 175 -4.61 -15.20 3.73
CA LYS A 175 -3.71 -14.49 4.67
C LYS A 175 -2.23 -14.60 4.30
N TYR A 176 -1.94 -14.61 3.01
CA TYR A 176 -0.56 -14.61 2.52
C TYR A 176 0.13 -13.27 2.79
N ASP A 177 1.46 -13.34 2.95
CA ASP A 177 2.38 -12.21 2.78
C ASP A 177 2.87 -12.24 1.33
N ILE A 178 2.76 -11.14 0.61
CA ILE A 178 3.04 -11.04 -0.83
C ILE A 178 4.26 -10.20 -1.10
#